data_f3a801b6c16a760ab2926ef79359f67a
#
_entry.id   f3a801b6c16a760ab2926ef79359f67a
#
_cell.length_a   1.000
_cell.length_b   1.000
_cell.length_c   1.000
_cell.angle_alpha   90.00
_cell.angle_beta   90.00
_cell.angle_gamma   90.00
#
_symmetry.space_group_name_H-M   'P 1'
#
loop_
_entity.id
_entity.type
_entity.pdbx_description
1 polymer ?
#
loop_
_entity_poly.entity_id
_entity_poly.type
_entity_poly.pdbx_seq_one_letter_code
_entity_poly.pdbx_strand_id
1 'polypeptide(L)'
;MIKPLPVVVLISGRGSNLQAIINAIADDELPIEIRAVVSNRPDAAGLQRPALLGIRTIVIDHACYASRHVFEAVLQTTIDAFEPGLLVLAGFMRILSAEFVTHYRGRILNIHPSLLPEFPGLNTHQRVLDAGKRESGATVHFVTPEMDGGPPILQARVPVLAGDDAVLLARRVLEQEHRILPLAIRWFAEGRVQLDAAGGVIFDGAPLERPRVLLPGGREPA
;
A
#
# COMPACT_ATOMS: atom_id res chain seq x y z
N MET A 1 4.09 -27.37 2.36
CA MET A 1 4.43 -25.99 1.93
C MET A 1 3.14 -25.18 1.93
N ILE A 2 3.12 -24.02 2.58
CA ILE A 2 1.97 -23.11 2.57
C ILE A 2 1.87 -22.55 1.16
N LYS A 3 0.67 -22.61 0.54
CA LYS A 3 0.45 -22.04 -0.79
C LYS A 3 0.62 -20.53 -0.71
N PRO A 4 1.44 -19.89 -1.57
CA PRO A 4 1.60 -18.44 -1.56
C PRO A 4 0.26 -17.71 -1.73
N LEU A 5 0.07 -16.62 -0.99
CA LEU A 5 -1.13 -15.79 -1.09
C LEU A 5 -1.18 -15.10 -2.46
N PRO A 6 -2.24 -15.27 -3.27
CA PRO A 6 -2.38 -14.56 -4.54
C PRO A 6 -2.64 -13.07 -4.30
N VAL A 7 -1.83 -12.20 -4.93
CA VAL A 7 -1.88 -10.75 -4.75
C VAL A 7 -2.00 -10.05 -6.11
N VAL A 8 -2.83 -9.02 -6.17
CA VAL A 8 -2.82 -8.04 -7.26
C VAL A 8 -2.32 -6.71 -6.73
N VAL A 9 -1.37 -6.09 -7.45
CA VAL A 9 -0.78 -4.80 -7.05
C VAL A 9 -1.26 -3.71 -8.00
N LEU A 10 -1.77 -2.61 -7.44
CA LEU A 10 -2.22 -1.44 -8.19
C LEU A 10 -1.18 -0.32 -8.08
N ILE A 11 -0.82 0.27 -9.23
CA ILE A 11 0.16 1.36 -9.32
C ILE A 11 -0.31 2.48 -10.24
N SER A 12 0.28 3.68 -10.11
CA SER A 12 0.03 4.80 -11.04
C SER A 12 1.31 5.45 -11.58
N GLY A 13 2.48 5.03 -11.11
CA GLY A 13 3.71 5.76 -11.42
C GLY A 13 4.98 4.89 -11.44
N ARG A 14 6.02 5.36 -10.74
CA ARG A 14 7.37 4.77 -10.77
C ARG A 14 7.46 3.33 -10.27
N GLY A 15 6.57 2.91 -9.37
CA GLY A 15 6.52 1.54 -8.87
C GLY A 15 7.64 1.15 -7.89
N SER A 16 8.20 2.11 -7.15
CA SER A 16 9.28 1.81 -6.19
C SER A 16 8.82 0.90 -5.04
N ASN A 17 7.61 1.09 -4.54
CA ASN A 17 6.99 0.20 -3.55
C ASN A 17 6.71 -1.20 -4.12
N LEU A 18 6.24 -1.30 -5.38
CA LEU A 18 6.13 -2.58 -6.08
C LEU A 18 7.50 -3.27 -6.19
N GLN A 19 8.56 -2.49 -6.47
CA GLN A 19 9.91 -3.03 -6.53
C GLN A 19 10.36 -3.62 -5.17
N ALA A 20 10.05 -2.95 -4.06
CA ALA A 20 10.34 -3.47 -2.73
C ALA A 20 9.61 -4.80 -2.45
N ILE A 21 8.35 -4.92 -2.88
CA ILE A 21 7.58 -6.18 -2.79
C ILE A 21 8.26 -7.28 -3.61
N ILE A 22 8.65 -7.00 -4.87
CA ILE A 22 9.31 -7.97 -5.75
C ILE A 22 10.64 -8.45 -5.16
N ASN A 23 11.43 -7.54 -4.58
CA ASN A 23 12.69 -7.90 -3.93
C ASN A 23 12.45 -8.82 -2.74
N ALA A 24 11.50 -8.49 -1.86
CA ALA A 24 11.17 -9.32 -0.70
C ALA A 24 10.66 -10.73 -1.08
N ILE A 25 10.00 -10.89 -2.24
CA ILE A 25 9.66 -12.22 -2.78
C ILE A 25 10.92 -12.97 -3.22
N ALA A 26 11.83 -12.27 -3.92
CA ALA A 26 13.08 -12.89 -4.41
C ALA A 26 14.02 -13.33 -3.28
N ASP A 27 13.95 -12.66 -2.14
CA ASP A 27 14.74 -12.96 -0.94
C ASP A 27 14.04 -14.01 -0.02
N ASP A 28 12.96 -14.66 -0.48
CA ASP A 28 12.12 -15.61 0.26
C ASP A 28 11.53 -15.06 1.58
N GLU A 29 11.46 -13.73 1.71
CA GLU A 29 10.93 -13.06 2.89
C GLU A 29 9.40 -12.89 2.86
N LEU A 30 8.77 -13.09 1.68
CA LEU A 30 7.36 -12.75 1.46
C LEU A 30 6.59 -13.90 0.79
N PRO A 31 5.72 -14.63 1.52
CA PRO A 31 5.02 -15.81 1.02
C PRO A 31 3.80 -15.45 0.17
N ILE A 32 3.99 -14.69 -0.89
CA ILE A 32 2.93 -14.26 -1.82
C ILE A 32 3.28 -14.59 -3.27
N GLU A 33 2.27 -14.60 -4.13
CA GLU A 33 2.39 -14.67 -5.59
C GLU A 33 1.73 -13.45 -6.22
N ILE A 34 2.50 -12.60 -6.90
CA ILE A 34 1.93 -11.48 -7.67
C ILE A 34 1.29 -12.04 -8.94
N ARG A 35 -0.04 -12.14 -8.95
CA ARG A 35 -0.83 -12.61 -10.09
C ARG A 35 -0.90 -11.59 -11.22
N ALA A 36 -1.00 -10.31 -10.86
CA ALA A 36 -1.01 -9.22 -11.82
C ALA A 36 -0.55 -7.90 -11.17
N VAL A 37 0.02 -7.03 -12.01
CA VAL A 37 0.21 -5.61 -11.71
C VAL A 37 -0.70 -4.82 -12.62
N VAL A 38 -1.59 -4.01 -12.06
CA VAL A 38 -2.53 -3.19 -12.81
C VAL A 38 -2.19 -1.71 -12.64
N SER A 39 -2.12 -0.98 -13.74
CA SER A 39 -1.94 0.47 -13.71
C SER A 39 -3.12 1.19 -14.35
N ASN A 40 -3.53 2.31 -13.74
CA ASN A 40 -4.50 3.23 -14.35
C ASN A 40 -3.87 4.23 -15.30
N ARG A 41 -2.55 4.09 -15.59
CA ARG A 41 -1.79 4.97 -16.48
C ARG A 41 -0.92 4.14 -17.42
N PRO A 42 -0.98 4.39 -18.74
CA PRO A 42 -0.17 3.65 -19.71
C PRO A 42 1.32 3.99 -19.62
N ASP A 43 1.66 5.19 -19.14
CA ASP A 43 3.03 5.70 -18.99
C ASP A 43 3.69 5.36 -17.65
N ALA A 44 3.07 4.51 -16.84
CA ALA A 44 3.60 4.10 -15.54
C ALA A 44 4.89 3.28 -15.70
N ALA A 45 6.03 3.87 -15.38
CA ALA A 45 7.34 3.20 -15.47
C ALA A 45 7.45 1.94 -14.62
N GLY A 46 6.64 1.85 -13.55
CA GLY A 46 6.57 0.68 -12.68
C GLY A 46 6.07 -0.60 -13.34
N LEU A 47 5.53 -0.53 -14.58
CA LEU A 47 5.11 -1.72 -15.34
C LEU A 47 6.27 -2.45 -16.02
N GLN A 48 7.42 -1.79 -16.23
CA GLN A 48 8.53 -2.35 -17.01
C GLN A 48 9.16 -3.57 -16.34
N ARG A 49 9.52 -3.46 -15.07
CA ARG A 49 10.22 -4.55 -14.38
C ARG A 49 9.37 -5.80 -14.14
N PRO A 50 8.12 -5.71 -13.66
CA PRO A 50 7.28 -6.91 -13.56
C PRO A 50 7.10 -7.61 -14.92
N ALA A 51 6.96 -6.86 -16.01
CA ALA A 51 6.87 -7.43 -17.36
C ALA A 51 8.14 -8.23 -17.74
N LEU A 52 9.33 -7.71 -17.40
CA LEU A 52 10.60 -8.42 -17.62
C LEU A 52 10.73 -9.70 -16.79
N LEU A 53 10.08 -9.77 -15.64
CA LEU A 53 10.04 -10.93 -14.77
C LEU A 53 8.91 -11.92 -15.10
N GLY A 54 8.18 -11.69 -16.19
CA GLY A 54 7.04 -12.53 -16.60
C GLY A 54 5.78 -12.35 -15.76
N ILE A 55 5.74 -11.35 -14.87
CA ILE A 55 4.54 -11.02 -14.11
C ILE A 55 3.53 -10.33 -15.04
N ARG A 56 2.29 -10.76 -15.01
CA ARG A 56 1.23 -10.17 -15.84
C ARG A 56 1.07 -8.68 -15.52
N THR A 57 1.20 -7.84 -16.54
CA THR A 57 0.94 -6.39 -16.43
C THR A 57 -0.26 -6.00 -17.27
N ILE A 58 -1.12 -5.13 -16.71
CA ILE A 58 -2.36 -4.69 -17.35
C ILE A 58 -2.47 -3.17 -17.19
N VAL A 59 -2.86 -2.50 -18.26
CA VAL A 59 -3.19 -1.07 -18.23
C VAL A 59 -4.70 -0.92 -18.41
N ILE A 60 -5.33 -0.24 -17.48
CA ILE A 60 -6.73 0.21 -17.55
C ILE A 60 -6.68 1.73 -17.42
N ASP A 61 -6.51 2.41 -18.55
CA ASP A 61 -6.36 3.86 -18.52
C ASP A 61 -7.68 4.53 -18.14
N HIS A 62 -7.69 5.13 -16.95
CA HIS A 62 -8.88 5.79 -16.40
C HIS A 62 -9.41 6.93 -17.27
N ALA A 63 -8.56 7.54 -18.12
CA ALA A 63 -8.96 8.62 -19.03
C ALA A 63 -9.81 8.12 -20.22
N CYS A 64 -9.80 6.82 -20.49
CA CYS A 64 -10.57 6.20 -21.58
C CYS A 64 -12.01 5.90 -21.20
N TYR A 65 -12.44 6.16 -19.96
CA TYR A 65 -13.77 5.83 -19.48
C TYR A 65 -14.62 7.06 -19.19
N ALA A 66 -15.90 7.00 -19.56
CA ALA A 66 -16.83 8.11 -19.42
C ALA A 66 -17.10 8.51 -17.95
N SER A 67 -16.92 7.58 -17.03
CA SER A 67 -17.12 7.83 -15.60
C SER A 67 -16.22 6.94 -14.73
N ARG A 68 -16.02 7.36 -13.48
CA ARG A 68 -15.35 6.57 -12.45
C ARG A 68 -16.00 5.19 -12.26
N HIS A 69 -17.31 5.13 -12.24
CA HIS A 69 -18.06 3.88 -12.06
C HIS A 69 -17.76 2.86 -13.18
N VAL A 70 -17.75 3.30 -14.45
CA VAL A 70 -17.42 2.43 -15.58
C VAL A 70 -15.96 1.95 -15.51
N PHE A 71 -15.04 2.85 -15.18
CA PHE A 71 -13.63 2.49 -14.95
C PHE A 71 -13.49 1.42 -13.86
N GLU A 72 -14.12 1.64 -12.71
CA GLU A 72 -14.01 0.72 -11.56
C GLU A 72 -14.69 -0.63 -11.82
N ALA A 73 -15.77 -0.68 -12.59
CA ALA A 73 -16.40 -1.94 -12.99
C ALA A 73 -15.44 -2.79 -13.83
N VAL A 74 -14.73 -2.16 -14.80
CA VAL A 74 -13.72 -2.86 -15.60
C VAL A 74 -12.52 -3.25 -14.74
N LEU A 75 -12.06 -2.37 -13.84
CA LEU A 75 -10.98 -2.64 -12.91
C LEU A 75 -11.31 -3.84 -12.02
N GLN A 76 -12.50 -3.87 -11.43
CA GLN A 76 -12.97 -4.95 -10.57
C GLN A 76 -13.06 -6.27 -11.33
N THR A 77 -13.72 -6.30 -12.49
CA THR A 77 -13.81 -7.51 -13.33
C THR A 77 -12.42 -8.05 -13.69
N THR A 78 -11.50 -7.15 -14.03
CA THR A 78 -10.11 -7.52 -14.36
C THR A 78 -9.38 -8.12 -13.16
N ILE A 79 -9.54 -7.53 -11.97
CA ILE A 79 -8.90 -8.01 -10.74
C ILE A 79 -9.49 -9.35 -10.31
N ASP A 80 -10.81 -9.50 -10.33
CA ASP A 80 -11.51 -10.70 -9.89
C ASP A 80 -11.10 -11.94 -10.73
N ALA A 81 -10.74 -11.75 -12.01
CA ALA A 81 -10.23 -12.83 -12.87
C ALA A 81 -8.91 -13.46 -12.36
N PHE A 82 -8.20 -12.79 -11.46
CA PHE A 82 -6.97 -13.30 -10.81
C PHE A 82 -7.22 -13.92 -9.43
N GLU A 83 -8.46 -13.89 -8.94
CA GLU A 83 -8.85 -14.45 -7.62
C GLU A 83 -7.91 -14.02 -6.48
N PRO A 84 -7.65 -12.72 -6.29
CA PRO A 84 -6.70 -12.27 -5.30
C PRO A 84 -7.20 -12.47 -3.88
N GLY A 85 -6.33 -12.97 -3.02
CA GLY A 85 -6.54 -12.95 -1.57
C GLY A 85 -6.26 -11.56 -0.98
N LEU A 86 -5.43 -10.74 -1.68
CA LEU A 86 -5.07 -9.39 -1.23
C LEU A 86 -4.88 -8.46 -2.43
N LEU A 87 -5.37 -7.23 -2.32
CA LEU A 87 -5.01 -6.09 -3.17
C LEU A 87 -4.02 -5.18 -2.43
N VAL A 88 -3.00 -4.72 -3.14
CA VAL A 88 -2.02 -3.76 -2.60
C VAL A 88 -2.02 -2.50 -3.44
N LEU A 89 -2.33 -1.37 -2.82
CA LEU A 89 -2.17 -0.05 -3.43
C LEU A 89 -0.75 0.45 -3.17
N ALA A 90 0.11 0.29 -4.18
CA ALA A 90 1.53 0.68 -4.12
C ALA A 90 1.78 1.99 -4.90
N GLY A 91 1.19 3.08 -4.43
CA GLY A 91 1.19 4.36 -5.11
C GLY A 91 0.13 4.44 -6.21
N PHE A 92 -1.07 3.95 -5.94
CA PHE A 92 -2.23 4.08 -6.81
C PHE A 92 -2.96 5.40 -6.54
N MET A 93 -2.89 6.32 -7.50
CA MET A 93 -3.32 7.73 -7.34
C MET A 93 -4.80 7.96 -7.74
N ARG A 94 -5.68 7.00 -7.41
CA ARG A 94 -7.13 7.14 -7.60
C ARG A 94 -7.85 6.82 -6.31
N ILE A 95 -8.84 7.66 -5.98
CA ILE A 95 -9.76 7.35 -4.88
C ILE A 95 -10.74 6.30 -5.39
N LEU A 96 -10.83 5.19 -4.71
CA LEU A 96 -11.75 4.09 -5.01
C LEU A 96 -13.13 4.37 -4.41
N SER A 97 -14.19 3.92 -5.08
CA SER A 97 -15.57 4.10 -4.58
C SER A 97 -15.84 3.22 -3.37
N ALA A 98 -16.86 3.59 -2.59
CA ALA A 98 -17.32 2.77 -1.47
C ALA A 98 -17.74 1.36 -1.91
N GLU A 99 -18.34 1.22 -3.09
CA GLU A 99 -18.75 -0.06 -3.67
C GLU A 99 -17.53 -0.95 -3.94
N PHE A 100 -16.51 -0.40 -4.61
CA PHE A 100 -15.27 -1.13 -4.89
C PHE A 100 -14.57 -1.56 -3.60
N VAL A 101 -14.43 -0.66 -2.63
CA VAL A 101 -13.79 -0.94 -1.34
C VAL A 101 -14.57 -1.98 -0.54
N THR A 102 -15.90 -1.93 -0.57
CA THR A 102 -16.76 -2.90 0.12
C THR A 102 -16.63 -4.30 -0.49
N HIS A 103 -16.52 -4.42 -1.83
CA HIS A 103 -16.31 -5.70 -2.51
C HIS A 103 -15.03 -6.42 -2.04
N TYR A 104 -13.97 -5.65 -1.77
CA TYR A 104 -12.70 -6.19 -1.27
C TYR A 104 -12.47 -5.88 0.23
N ARG A 105 -13.53 -5.66 1.00
CA ARG A 105 -13.40 -5.32 2.41
C ARG A 105 -12.47 -6.26 3.17
N GLY A 106 -11.53 -5.69 3.92
CA GLY A 106 -10.53 -6.44 4.68
C GLY A 106 -9.43 -7.11 3.83
N ARG A 107 -9.41 -6.85 2.52
CA ARG A 107 -8.44 -7.40 1.57
C ARG A 107 -7.77 -6.32 0.71
N ILE A 108 -7.72 -5.07 1.16
CA ILE A 108 -6.99 -3.98 0.50
C ILE A 108 -6.05 -3.35 1.51
N LEU A 109 -4.76 -3.34 1.21
CA LEU A 109 -3.74 -2.58 1.93
C LEU A 109 -3.26 -1.40 1.09
N ASN A 110 -3.04 -0.27 1.76
CA ASN A 110 -2.43 0.92 1.17
C ASN A 110 -1.22 1.36 1.97
N ILE A 111 -0.24 1.94 1.28
CA ILE A 111 0.87 2.67 1.88
C ILE A 111 0.65 4.16 1.71
N HIS A 112 0.67 4.92 2.80
CA HIS A 112 0.51 6.36 2.80
C HIS A 112 1.74 7.05 3.40
N PRO A 113 2.29 8.11 2.76
CA PRO A 113 3.55 8.72 3.17
C PRO A 113 3.38 9.77 4.28
N SER A 114 2.62 9.43 5.33
CA SER A 114 2.51 10.20 6.58
C SER A 114 2.22 9.29 7.77
N LEU A 115 2.28 9.85 8.98
CA LEU A 115 1.85 9.19 10.21
C LEU A 115 0.35 9.40 10.41
N LEU A 116 -0.49 8.58 9.73
CA LEU A 116 -1.94 8.67 9.87
C LEU A 116 -2.37 8.57 11.35
N PRO A 117 -3.43 9.32 11.75
CA PRO A 117 -4.37 10.08 10.95
C PRO A 117 -3.89 11.47 10.51
N GLU A 118 -2.65 11.86 10.80
CA GLU A 118 -2.14 13.16 10.37
C GLU A 118 -1.84 13.17 8.86
N PHE A 119 -2.15 14.28 8.20
CA PHE A 119 -1.84 14.56 6.80
C PHE A 119 -2.37 13.50 5.80
N PRO A 120 -3.68 13.18 5.81
CA PRO A 120 -4.28 12.37 4.75
C PRO A 120 -4.24 13.09 3.41
N GLY A 121 -4.37 12.36 2.29
CA GLY A 121 -4.40 12.92 0.94
C GLY A 121 -3.05 13.29 0.37
N LEU A 122 -3.03 14.30 -0.51
CA LEU A 122 -1.85 14.65 -1.30
C LEU A 122 -0.92 15.66 -0.61
N ASN A 123 0.29 15.84 -1.18
CA ASN A 123 1.30 16.82 -0.76
C ASN A 123 1.73 16.70 0.70
N THR A 124 1.74 15.47 1.23
CA THR A 124 1.99 15.18 2.65
C THR A 124 3.29 15.78 3.17
N HIS A 125 4.40 15.60 2.45
CA HIS A 125 5.71 16.09 2.89
C HIS A 125 5.76 17.61 3.02
N GLN A 126 5.23 18.35 2.05
CA GLN A 126 5.17 19.80 2.13
C GLN A 126 4.31 20.25 3.31
N ARG A 127 3.13 19.61 3.49
CA ARG A 127 2.21 19.93 4.60
C ARG A 127 2.82 19.63 5.98
N VAL A 128 3.64 18.59 6.10
CA VAL A 128 4.41 18.28 7.32
C VAL A 128 5.42 19.38 7.63
N LEU A 129 6.16 19.85 6.61
CA LEU A 129 7.13 20.94 6.74
C LEU A 129 6.44 22.27 7.10
N ASP A 130 5.36 22.62 6.40
CA ASP A 130 4.59 23.86 6.65
C ASP A 130 4.00 23.87 8.06
N ALA A 131 3.64 22.70 8.61
CA ALA A 131 3.15 22.55 9.97
C ALA A 131 4.26 22.54 11.04
N GLY A 132 5.52 22.67 10.65
CA GLY A 132 6.66 22.69 11.57
C GLY A 132 6.81 21.40 12.39
N LYS A 133 6.37 20.26 11.87
CA LYS A 133 6.47 18.97 12.56
C LYS A 133 7.96 18.55 12.68
N ARG A 134 8.31 17.90 13.76
CA ARG A 134 9.66 17.35 14.01
C ARG A 134 9.80 15.91 13.53
N GLU A 135 8.69 15.24 13.30
CA GLU A 135 8.62 13.87 12.80
C GLU A 135 7.66 13.76 11.60
N SER A 136 7.96 12.84 10.71
CA SER A 136 7.14 12.37 9.61
C SER A 136 7.24 10.85 9.55
N GLY A 137 6.71 10.23 8.50
CA GLY A 137 6.83 8.79 8.33
C GLY A 137 5.90 8.25 7.27
N ALA A 138 5.65 6.95 7.37
CA ALA A 138 4.72 6.24 6.51
C ALA A 138 3.82 5.32 7.33
N THR A 139 2.64 5.04 6.79
CA THR A 139 1.63 4.17 7.39
C THR A 139 1.14 3.14 6.39
N VAL A 140 1.16 1.87 6.74
CA VAL A 140 0.37 0.83 6.09
C VAL A 140 -0.94 0.67 6.83
N HIS A 141 -2.05 0.72 6.10
CA HIS A 141 -3.40 0.63 6.67
C HIS A 141 -4.34 -0.19 5.78
N PHE A 142 -5.42 -0.71 6.36
CA PHE A 142 -6.53 -1.21 5.57
C PHE A 142 -7.25 -0.05 4.87
N VAL A 143 -7.71 -0.29 3.65
CA VAL A 143 -8.49 0.73 2.91
C VAL A 143 -9.96 0.64 3.30
N THR A 144 -10.53 1.80 3.61
CA THR A 144 -11.97 2.01 3.84
C THR A 144 -12.50 3.03 2.83
N PRO A 145 -13.84 3.23 2.73
CA PRO A 145 -14.42 4.26 1.85
C PRO A 145 -13.94 5.68 2.14
N GLU A 146 -13.52 5.96 3.37
CA GLU A 146 -12.89 7.23 3.72
C GLU A 146 -11.46 7.30 3.19
N MET A 147 -11.11 8.43 2.57
CA MET A 147 -9.76 8.66 2.05
C MET A 147 -8.74 8.63 3.20
N ASP A 148 -7.80 7.66 3.13
CA ASP A 148 -6.77 7.40 4.14
C ASP A 148 -7.30 7.25 5.59
N GLY A 149 -8.63 7.00 5.73
CA GLY A 149 -9.34 6.90 7.01
C GLY A 149 -9.37 5.49 7.61
N GLY A 150 -8.87 4.49 6.90
CA GLY A 150 -8.87 3.11 7.37
C GLY A 150 -7.89 2.85 8.51
N PRO A 151 -8.12 1.79 9.32
CA PRO A 151 -7.34 1.52 10.52
C PRO A 151 -5.88 1.21 10.19
N PRO A 152 -4.92 1.88 10.85
CA PRO A 152 -3.51 1.68 10.61
C PRO A 152 -3.00 0.38 11.24
N ILE A 153 -2.10 -0.30 10.51
CA ILE A 153 -1.49 -1.57 10.92
C ILE A 153 -0.07 -1.33 11.42
N LEU A 154 0.73 -0.69 10.57
CA LEU A 154 2.16 -0.51 10.80
C LEU A 154 2.60 0.88 10.38
N GLN A 155 3.41 1.53 11.20
CA GLN A 155 4.02 2.82 10.91
C GLN A 155 5.55 2.74 11.02
N ALA A 156 6.21 3.59 10.25
CA ALA A 156 7.62 3.90 10.48
C ALA A 156 7.80 5.41 10.59
N ARG A 157 8.62 5.84 11.53
CA ARG A 157 8.90 7.25 11.81
C ARG A 157 10.25 7.67 11.28
N VAL A 158 10.33 8.89 10.81
CA VAL A 158 11.57 9.55 10.40
C VAL A 158 11.64 10.96 10.99
N PRO A 159 12.83 11.45 11.35
CA PRO A 159 12.97 12.83 11.79
C PRO A 159 12.81 13.79 10.60
N VAL A 160 12.23 14.96 10.86
CA VAL A 160 12.34 16.13 9.98
C VAL A 160 13.57 16.90 10.42
N LEU A 161 14.53 17.06 9.52
CA LEU A 161 15.82 17.69 9.78
C LEU A 161 15.80 19.17 9.40
N ALA A 162 16.65 19.97 10.05
CA ALA A 162 16.83 21.35 9.66
C ALA A 162 17.34 21.44 8.21
N GLY A 163 16.67 22.25 7.39
CA GLY A 163 16.99 22.39 5.97
C GLY A 163 16.36 21.35 5.05
N ASP A 164 15.50 20.48 5.57
CA ASP A 164 14.71 19.59 4.70
C ASP A 164 13.78 20.40 3.80
N ASP A 165 13.72 20.00 2.55
CA ASP A 165 12.65 20.29 1.62
C ASP A 165 11.75 19.06 1.45
N ALA A 166 10.66 19.21 0.72
CA ALA A 166 9.71 18.12 0.48
C ALA A 166 10.34 16.92 -0.26
N VAL A 167 11.39 17.14 -1.08
CA VAL A 167 12.06 16.07 -1.83
C VAL A 167 12.98 15.26 -0.91
N LEU A 168 13.73 15.91 -0.03
CA LEU A 168 14.61 15.23 0.93
C LEU A 168 13.79 14.43 1.95
N LEU A 169 12.71 15.03 2.45
CA LEU A 169 11.80 14.34 3.37
C LEU A 169 11.12 13.14 2.69
N ALA A 170 10.63 13.32 1.45
CA ALA A 170 10.02 12.24 0.67
C ALA A 170 10.97 11.06 0.46
N ARG A 171 12.24 11.31 0.15
CA ARG A 171 13.26 10.26 -0.01
C ARG A 171 13.42 9.45 1.29
N ARG A 172 13.54 10.14 2.43
CA ARG A 172 13.70 9.51 3.75
C ARG A 172 12.48 8.69 4.15
N VAL A 173 11.26 9.19 3.86
CA VAL A 173 10.02 8.46 4.10
C VAL A 173 9.92 7.23 3.19
N LEU A 174 10.26 7.37 1.90
CA LEU A 174 10.21 6.29 0.92
C LEU A 174 11.08 5.08 1.31
N GLU A 175 12.26 5.32 1.91
CA GLU A 175 13.11 4.25 2.45
C GLU A 175 12.37 3.42 3.51
N GLN A 176 11.52 4.06 4.31
CA GLN A 176 10.71 3.34 5.29
C GLN A 176 9.49 2.65 4.66
N GLU A 177 8.87 3.26 3.66
CA GLU A 177 7.78 2.61 2.92
C GLU A 177 8.23 1.27 2.34
N HIS A 178 9.44 1.21 1.76
CA HIS A 178 10.01 -0.01 1.19
C HIS A 178 10.24 -1.13 2.21
N ARG A 179 10.26 -0.80 3.50
CA ARG A 179 10.44 -1.75 4.60
C ARG A 179 9.10 -2.18 5.20
N ILE A 180 8.23 -1.22 5.49
CA ILE A 180 6.98 -1.52 6.20
C ILE A 180 5.91 -2.14 5.30
N LEU A 181 5.89 -1.83 3.99
CA LEU A 181 4.88 -2.38 3.10
C LEU A 181 5.05 -3.90 2.90
N PRO A 182 6.24 -4.43 2.54
CA PRO A 182 6.44 -5.88 2.47
C PRO A 182 6.18 -6.57 3.82
N LEU A 183 6.60 -5.97 4.93
CA LEU A 183 6.39 -6.52 6.27
C LEU A 183 4.89 -6.65 6.62
N ALA A 184 4.09 -5.61 6.35
CA ALA A 184 2.65 -5.68 6.59
C ALA A 184 1.95 -6.70 5.67
N ILE A 185 2.39 -6.81 4.41
CA ILE A 185 1.89 -7.84 3.48
C ILE A 185 2.24 -9.24 4.00
N ARG A 186 3.45 -9.44 4.53
CA ARG A 186 3.84 -10.71 5.15
C ARG A 186 2.93 -11.07 6.32
N TRP A 187 2.71 -10.15 7.25
CA TRP A 187 1.79 -10.39 8.37
C TRP A 187 0.37 -10.74 7.93
N PHE A 188 -0.11 -10.10 6.85
CA PHE A 188 -1.39 -10.44 6.26
C PHE A 188 -1.38 -11.86 5.66
N ALA A 189 -0.34 -12.21 4.90
CA ALA A 189 -0.21 -13.53 4.27
C ALA A 189 -0.07 -14.67 5.29
N GLU A 190 0.54 -14.39 6.44
CA GLU A 190 0.66 -15.29 7.58
C GLU A 190 -0.62 -15.39 8.44
N GLY A 191 -1.65 -14.59 8.13
CA GLY A 191 -2.90 -14.53 8.90
C GLY A 191 -2.79 -13.81 10.24
N ARG A 192 -1.67 -13.11 10.50
CA ARG A 192 -1.43 -12.36 11.73
C ARG A 192 -2.21 -11.06 11.80
N VAL A 193 -2.56 -10.48 10.65
CA VAL A 193 -3.31 -9.23 10.53
C VAL A 193 -4.63 -9.47 9.81
N GLN A 194 -5.72 -9.01 10.41
CA GLN A 194 -7.07 -9.11 9.86
C GLN A 194 -7.88 -7.86 10.22
N LEU A 195 -8.85 -7.53 9.38
CA LEU A 195 -9.87 -6.51 9.68
C LEU A 195 -11.07 -7.21 10.32
N ASP A 196 -11.49 -6.80 11.50
CA ASP A 196 -12.68 -7.35 12.15
C ASP A 196 -14.00 -6.83 11.55
N ALA A 197 -15.12 -7.35 12.04
CA ALA A 197 -16.44 -6.94 11.58
C ALA A 197 -16.76 -5.48 11.92
N ALA A 198 -16.24 -4.97 13.04
CA ALA A 198 -16.43 -3.59 13.50
C ALA A 198 -15.51 -2.58 12.77
N GLY A 199 -14.55 -3.06 11.97
CA GLY A 199 -13.58 -2.21 11.25
C GLY A 199 -12.30 -1.95 12.03
N GLY A 200 -12.06 -2.67 13.12
CA GLY A 200 -10.80 -2.68 13.88
C GLY A 200 -9.77 -3.62 13.28
N VAL A 201 -8.50 -3.48 13.66
CA VAL A 201 -7.44 -4.41 13.29
C VAL A 201 -7.28 -5.46 14.39
N ILE A 202 -7.24 -6.72 14.00
CA ILE A 202 -6.78 -7.84 14.84
C ILE A 202 -5.34 -8.16 14.44
N PHE A 203 -4.44 -8.22 15.40
CA PHE A 203 -3.05 -8.62 15.23
C PHE A 203 -2.72 -9.77 16.18
N ASP A 204 -2.26 -10.90 15.63
CA ASP A 204 -1.96 -12.14 16.39
C ASP A 204 -3.12 -12.56 17.31
N GLY A 205 -4.36 -12.43 16.81
CA GLY A 205 -5.57 -12.82 17.52
C GLY A 205 -6.09 -11.81 18.57
N ALA A 206 -5.44 -10.66 18.75
CA ALA A 206 -5.85 -9.63 19.69
C ALA A 206 -6.15 -8.28 18.99
N PRO A 207 -7.08 -7.47 19.52
CA PRO A 207 -7.33 -6.13 18.99
C PRO A 207 -6.07 -5.27 19.01
N LEU A 208 -5.80 -4.59 17.89
CA LEU A 208 -4.68 -3.66 17.76
C LEU A 208 -5.17 -2.23 18.01
N GLU A 209 -5.04 -1.74 19.22
CA GLU A 209 -5.51 -0.39 19.59
C GLU A 209 -4.68 0.74 18.97
N ARG A 210 -3.41 0.47 18.66
CA ARG A 210 -2.49 1.42 18.01
C ARG A 210 -1.63 0.69 16.98
N PRO A 211 -1.25 1.34 15.86
CA PRO A 211 -0.39 0.70 14.87
C PRO A 211 0.93 0.27 15.49
N ARG A 212 1.45 -0.86 15.04
CA ARG A 212 2.82 -1.24 15.34
C ARG A 212 3.77 -0.20 14.76
N VAL A 213 4.89 0.01 15.41
CA VAL A 213 5.92 0.97 14.94
C VAL A 213 7.19 0.21 14.64
N LEU A 214 7.69 0.32 13.41
CA LEU A 214 8.96 -0.27 13.02
C LEU A 214 10.09 0.39 13.81
N LEU A 215 10.86 -0.44 14.52
CA LEU A 215 11.96 0.03 15.36
C LEU A 215 13.18 0.43 14.52
N PRO A 216 14.03 1.35 15.03
CA PRO A 216 15.31 1.66 14.41
C PRO A 216 16.13 0.39 14.17
N GLY A 217 16.82 0.31 13.02
CA GLY A 217 17.56 -0.90 12.63
C GLY A 217 16.71 -2.00 11.98
N GLY A 218 15.39 -1.78 11.80
CA GLY A 218 14.52 -2.69 11.03
C GLY A 218 14.05 -3.92 11.77
N ARG A 219 14.16 -3.94 13.09
CA ARG A 219 13.61 -5.04 13.88
C ARG A 219 12.10 -4.97 13.87
N GLU A 220 11.48 -6.15 13.70
CA GLU A 220 10.03 -6.26 13.85
C GLU A 220 9.62 -5.81 15.25
N PRO A 221 8.53 -5.03 15.36
CA PRO A 221 7.93 -4.74 16.65
C PRO A 221 7.40 -6.05 17.24
N ALA A 222 7.71 -6.28 18.49
CA ALA A 222 7.22 -7.42 19.25
C ALA A 222 5.70 -7.43 19.35
#